data_508fac589a0d323d788bee79152a35c6
#
_entry.id   508fac589a0d323d788bee79152a35c6
#
_cell.length_a   1.000
_cell.length_b   1.000
_cell.length_c   1.000
_cell.angle_alpha   90.00
_cell.angle_beta   90.00
_cell.angle_gamma   90.00
#
_symmetry.space_group_name_H-M   'P 1'
#
loop_
_entity.id
_entity.type
_entity.pdbx_description
1 polymer ?
#
loop_
_entity_poly.entity_id
_entity_poly.type
_entity_poly.pdbx_seq_one_letter_code
_entity_poly.pdbx_strand_id
1 'polypeptide(L)'
;ADVTKDMFNPDSKEFKDIDIYDFTHYLLMVNREPNENNPTLKHLIEAVKDMQKESEKGIKEVSKRSAEKSEKRVKAEALKKLNFDEIKKLIDESPNNGKDIIVIGDDNLTPDLVEYIHKKHAKVGIERLDEDEITAFNFTYPKNAKAIIDYQGIQHALNKHGINSPSVKFSKQPPITYKDIANYRDIVKNADETIKRDNRIISYKQVNGHFVVVEQINRNKSEFIFKTMFKEKGDYKNAPDYKKNIKEND
;
A
#
# COMPACT_ATOMS: atom_id res chain seq x y z
N ALA A 1 -46.77 -28.56 -11.81
CA ALA A 1 -47.03 -27.50 -10.80
C ALA A 1 -45.92 -27.31 -9.79
N ASP A 2 -44.82 -28.10 -9.77
CA ASP A 2 -43.76 -28.00 -8.76
C ASP A 2 -42.38 -27.56 -9.33
N VAL A 3 -42.31 -27.25 -10.60
CA VAL A 3 -41.04 -26.83 -11.24
C VAL A 3 -40.53 -25.47 -10.75
N THR A 4 -41.42 -24.62 -10.23
CA THR A 4 -41.07 -23.29 -9.75
C THR A 4 -40.41 -23.25 -8.40
N LYS A 5 -40.60 -24.26 -7.53
CA LYS A 5 -40.03 -24.27 -6.17
C LYS A 5 -38.55 -24.61 -6.15
N ASP A 6 -38.13 -25.49 -7.06
CA ASP A 6 -36.71 -25.88 -7.16
C ASP A 6 -35.86 -24.87 -7.94
N MET A 7 -36.46 -24.09 -8.87
CA MET A 7 -35.77 -23.03 -9.57
C MET A 7 -35.35 -21.84 -8.71
N PHE A 8 -36.01 -21.65 -7.55
CA PHE A 8 -35.72 -20.53 -6.64
C PHE A 8 -35.00 -20.98 -5.35
N ASN A 9 -34.47 -22.18 -5.32
CA ASN A 9 -33.64 -22.61 -4.22
C ASN A 9 -32.22 -21.98 -4.36
N PRO A 10 -31.83 -21.05 -3.47
CA PRO A 10 -30.53 -20.37 -3.56
C PRO A 10 -29.32 -21.32 -3.43
N ASP A 11 -29.55 -22.55 -2.94
CA ASP A 11 -28.52 -23.57 -2.79
C ASP A 11 -28.44 -24.53 -3.99
N SER A 12 -29.34 -24.41 -4.99
CA SER A 12 -29.29 -25.25 -6.20
C SER A 12 -28.17 -24.79 -7.13
N LYS A 13 -27.44 -25.74 -7.72
CA LYS A 13 -26.39 -25.49 -8.71
C LYS A 13 -26.91 -24.74 -9.94
N GLU A 14 -28.17 -24.97 -10.29
CA GLU A 14 -28.83 -24.36 -11.46
C GLU A 14 -29.14 -22.87 -11.27
N PHE A 15 -29.34 -22.42 -10.05
CA PHE A 15 -29.59 -20.99 -9.75
C PHE A 15 -28.34 -20.11 -9.97
N LYS A 16 -27.14 -20.69 -9.89
CA LYS A 16 -25.86 -19.94 -10.08
C LYS A 16 -25.52 -19.65 -11.54
N ASP A 17 -26.14 -20.38 -12.45
CA ASP A 17 -25.86 -20.30 -13.89
C ASP A 17 -26.94 -19.59 -14.70
N ILE A 18 -28.02 -19.12 -14.04
CA ILE A 18 -29.11 -18.38 -14.70
C ILE A 18 -28.69 -16.91 -14.82
N ASP A 19 -28.48 -16.47 -16.06
CA ASP A 19 -28.27 -15.06 -16.38
C ASP A 19 -29.54 -14.26 -16.04
N ILE A 20 -29.36 -13.04 -15.52
CA ILE A 20 -30.44 -12.11 -15.18
C ILE A 20 -31.34 -11.84 -16.41
N TYR A 21 -30.82 -11.97 -17.63
CA TYR A 21 -31.55 -11.90 -18.89
C TYR A 21 -32.49 -13.07 -19.06
N ASP A 22 -32.05 -14.28 -18.81
CA ASP A 22 -32.86 -15.51 -18.92
C ASP A 22 -33.96 -15.51 -17.86
N PHE A 23 -33.67 -15.04 -16.66
CA PHE A 23 -34.65 -14.89 -15.61
C PHE A 23 -35.72 -13.84 -15.93
N THR A 24 -35.34 -12.72 -16.53
CA THR A 24 -36.25 -11.65 -16.92
C THR A 24 -37.12 -12.12 -18.10
N HIS A 25 -36.53 -12.85 -19.05
CA HIS A 25 -37.24 -13.42 -20.19
C HIS A 25 -38.24 -14.49 -19.74
N TYR A 26 -37.87 -15.34 -18.80
CA TYR A 26 -38.76 -16.34 -18.21
C TYR A 26 -39.96 -15.68 -17.50
N LEU A 27 -39.73 -14.63 -16.69
CA LEU A 27 -40.80 -13.86 -16.04
C LEU A 27 -41.76 -13.22 -17.06
N LEU A 28 -41.27 -12.71 -18.18
CA LEU A 28 -42.09 -12.16 -19.29
C LEU A 28 -42.89 -13.25 -19.99
N MET A 29 -42.35 -14.45 -20.14
CA MET A 29 -43.02 -15.57 -20.83
C MET A 29 -44.11 -16.22 -19.96
N VAL A 30 -43.90 -16.29 -18.64
CA VAL A 30 -44.87 -16.89 -17.71
C VAL A 30 -46.04 -15.95 -17.41
N ASN A 31 -45.88 -14.62 -17.58
CA ASN A 31 -46.88 -13.60 -17.33
C ASN A 31 -47.41 -12.94 -18.60
N ARG A 32 -47.96 -13.71 -19.53
CA ARG A 32 -48.57 -13.17 -20.75
C ARG A 32 -49.86 -12.35 -20.56
N GLU A 33 -50.42 -12.38 -19.33
CA GLU A 33 -51.52 -11.49 -18.97
C GLU A 33 -51.15 -10.69 -17.71
N PRO A 34 -50.98 -9.34 -17.79
CA PRO A 34 -50.70 -8.51 -16.66
C PRO A 34 -51.92 -8.44 -15.75
N ASN A 35 -51.91 -9.21 -14.67
CA ASN A 35 -52.91 -9.11 -13.62
C ASN A 35 -52.40 -8.16 -12.56
N GLU A 36 -52.81 -6.89 -12.59
CA GLU A 36 -52.38 -5.84 -11.67
C GLU A 36 -52.72 -6.13 -10.18
N ASN A 37 -53.54 -7.14 -9.92
CA ASN A 37 -53.97 -7.52 -8.58
C ASN A 37 -53.19 -8.70 -7.96
N ASN A 38 -52.12 -9.19 -8.61
CA ASN A 38 -51.32 -10.27 -8.08
C ASN A 38 -50.20 -9.68 -7.16
N PRO A 39 -50.33 -9.77 -5.81
CA PRO A 39 -49.35 -9.20 -4.89
C PRO A 39 -47.95 -9.78 -5.05
N THR A 40 -47.82 -11.02 -5.52
CA THR A 40 -46.54 -11.69 -5.74
C THR A 40 -45.79 -11.05 -6.92
N LEU A 41 -46.50 -10.68 -8.00
CA LEU A 41 -45.89 -10.00 -9.15
C LEU A 41 -45.38 -8.60 -8.77
N LYS A 42 -46.14 -7.88 -7.96
CA LYS A 42 -45.75 -6.55 -7.46
C LYS A 42 -44.45 -6.61 -6.65
N HIS A 43 -44.34 -7.56 -5.75
CA HIS A 43 -43.13 -7.77 -4.95
C HIS A 43 -41.91 -8.17 -5.80
N LEU A 44 -42.11 -8.99 -6.83
CA LEU A 44 -41.04 -9.35 -7.78
C LEU A 44 -40.55 -8.15 -8.60
N ILE A 45 -41.45 -7.29 -9.07
CA ILE A 45 -41.10 -6.06 -9.79
C ILE A 45 -40.33 -5.09 -8.87
N GLU A 46 -40.74 -4.94 -7.62
CA GLU A 46 -40.02 -4.12 -6.63
C GLU A 46 -38.63 -4.67 -6.34
N ALA A 47 -38.49 -5.99 -6.14
CA ALA A 47 -37.22 -6.65 -5.91
C ALA A 47 -36.24 -6.49 -7.11
N VAL A 48 -36.75 -6.62 -8.34
CA VAL A 48 -35.94 -6.39 -9.55
C VAL A 48 -35.50 -4.94 -9.67
N LYS A 49 -36.36 -3.99 -9.35
CA LYS A 49 -36.00 -2.55 -9.33
C LYS A 49 -34.95 -2.22 -8.27
N ASP A 50 -35.02 -2.86 -7.12
CA ASP A 50 -34.04 -2.63 -6.05
C ASP A 50 -32.70 -3.27 -6.42
N MET A 51 -32.68 -4.47 -7.01
CA MET A 51 -31.46 -5.08 -7.54
C MET A 51 -30.83 -4.23 -8.65
N GLN A 52 -31.62 -3.64 -9.56
CA GLN A 52 -31.12 -2.71 -10.58
C GLN A 52 -30.46 -1.47 -9.97
N LYS A 53 -31.07 -0.88 -8.94
CA LYS A 53 -30.50 0.27 -8.25
C LYS A 53 -29.19 -0.05 -7.53
N GLU A 54 -29.11 -1.24 -6.91
CA GLU A 54 -27.86 -1.69 -6.27
C GLU A 54 -26.77 -1.99 -7.30
N SER A 55 -27.12 -2.62 -8.41
CA SER A 55 -26.20 -2.86 -9.54
C SER A 55 -25.67 -1.56 -10.12
N GLU A 56 -26.54 -0.55 -10.34
CA GLU A 56 -26.13 0.77 -10.82
C GLU A 56 -25.20 1.50 -9.83
N LYS A 57 -25.44 1.38 -8.53
CA LYS A 57 -24.55 1.90 -7.49
C LYS A 57 -23.18 1.22 -7.53
N GLY A 58 -23.18 -0.11 -7.63
CA GLY A 58 -21.96 -0.90 -7.76
C GLY A 58 -21.13 -0.52 -9.00
N ILE A 59 -21.78 -0.35 -10.15
CA ILE A 59 -21.14 0.08 -11.40
C ILE A 59 -20.55 1.50 -11.26
N LYS A 60 -21.28 2.44 -10.63
CA LYS A 60 -20.78 3.80 -10.39
C LYS A 60 -19.57 3.82 -9.45
N GLU A 61 -19.58 3.00 -8.40
CA GLU A 61 -18.42 2.88 -7.49
C GLU A 61 -17.21 2.24 -8.16
N VAL A 62 -17.40 1.18 -8.95
CA VAL A 62 -16.32 0.52 -9.71
C VAL A 62 -15.75 1.47 -10.76
N SER A 63 -16.60 2.22 -11.48
CA SER A 63 -16.18 3.26 -12.43
C SER A 63 -15.36 4.36 -11.74
N LYS A 64 -15.82 4.83 -10.58
CA LYS A 64 -15.11 5.86 -9.81
C LYS A 64 -13.76 5.37 -9.32
N ARG A 65 -13.68 4.15 -8.77
CA ARG A 65 -12.42 3.50 -8.36
C ARG A 65 -11.47 3.28 -9.54
N SER A 66 -12.00 2.89 -10.69
CA SER A 66 -11.20 2.73 -11.91
C SER A 66 -10.65 4.05 -12.43
N ALA A 67 -11.45 5.13 -12.42
CA ALA A 67 -11.01 6.47 -12.80
C ALA A 67 -9.93 7.00 -11.83
N GLU A 68 -10.13 6.88 -10.51
CA GLU A 68 -9.13 7.26 -9.51
C GLU A 68 -7.83 6.47 -9.64
N LYS A 69 -7.91 5.17 -9.98
CA LYS A 69 -6.75 4.32 -10.21
C LYS A 69 -5.99 4.69 -11.49
N SER A 70 -6.72 5.06 -12.57
CA SER A 70 -6.11 5.54 -13.81
C SER A 70 -5.44 6.91 -13.63
N GLU A 71 -6.06 7.83 -12.90
CA GLU A 71 -5.49 9.14 -12.59
C GLU A 71 -4.22 9.05 -11.73
N LYS A 72 -4.21 8.13 -10.75
CA LYS A 72 -3.01 7.83 -9.95
C LYS A 72 -1.89 7.23 -10.81
N ARG A 73 -2.23 6.33 -11.76
CA ARG A 73 -1.25 5.76 -12.70
C ARG A 73 -0.65 6.83 -13.62
N VAL A 74 -1.49 7.70 -14.19
CA VAL A 74 -1.02 8.79 -15.07
C VAL A 74 -0.09 9.75 -14.31
N LYS A 75 -0.42 10.11 -13.06
CA LYS A 75 0.48 10.93 -12.21
C LYS A 75 1.78 10.21 -11.87
N ALA A 76 1.73 8.92 -11.54
CA ALA A 76 2.93 8.13 -11.27
C ALA A 76 3.81 7.95 -12.51
N GLU A 77 3.20 7.72 -13.68
CA GLU A 77 3.92 7.65 -14.97
C GLU A 77 4.51 9.02 -15.39
N ALA A 78 3.83 10.13 -15.10
CA ALA A 78 4.36 11.46 -15.32
C ALA A 78 5.58 11.73 -14.45
N LEU A 79 5.55 11.35 -13.17
CA LEU A 79 6.71 11.46 -12.26
C LEU A 79 7.87 10.55 -12.68
N LYS A 80 7.61 9.37 -13.24
CA LYS A 80 8.65 8.48 -13.79
C LYS A 80 9.41 9.07 -14.98
N LYS A 81 8.83 10.05 -15.68
CA LYS A 81 9.44 10.74 -16.82
C LYS A 81 10.25 11.96 -16.42
N LEU A 82 10.21 12.38 -15.14
CA LEU A 82 10.98 13.52 -14.67
C LEU A 82 12.47 13.17 -14.61
N ASN A 83 13.29 14.13 -15.02
CA ASN A 83 14.73 14.03 -14.84
C ASN A 83 15.14 14.46 -13.42
N PHE A 84 16.40 14.20 -13.07
CA PHE A 84 16.94 14.48 -11.74
C PHE A 84 16.80 15.96 -11.33
N ASP A 85 17.01 16.90 -12.26
CA ASP A 85 16.95 18.34 -11.96
C ASP A 85 15.51 18.82 -11.75
N GLU A 86 14.56 18.27 -12.48
CA GLU A 86 13.13 18.52 -12.26
C GLU A 86 12.67 18.03 -10.89
N ILE A 87 13.12 16.83 -10.48
CA ILE A 87 12.78 16.29 -9.16
C ILE A 87 13.39 17.15 -8.05
N LYS A 88 14.65 17.58 -8.19
CA LYS A 88 15.29 18.50 -7.24
C LYS A 88 14.50 19.81 -7.09
N LYS A 89 14.07 20.40 -8.20
CA LYS A 89 13.26 21.61 -8.18
C LYS A 89 11.94 21.39 -7.42
N LEU A 90 11.26 20.27 -7.67
CA LEU A 90 10.04 19.92 -6.96
C LEU A 90 10.27 19.74 -5.46
N ILE A 91 11.40 19.17 -5.05
CA ILE A 91 11.78 19.04 -3.64
C ILE A 91 12.04 20.40 -3.02
N ASP A 92 12.75 21.28 -3.71
CA ASP A 92 13.08 22.63 -3.23
C ASP A 92 11.82 23.50 -3.05
N GLU A 93 10.81 23.30 -3.88
CA GLU A 93 9.53 24.01 -3.82
C GLU A 93 8.51 23.36 -2.88
N SER A 94 8.77 22.13 -2.42
CA SER A 94 7.85 21.36 -1.56
C SER A 94 7.97 21.78 -0.10
N PRO A 95 6.83 21.84 0.64
CA PRO A 95 6.87 21.99 2.07
C PRO A 95 7.48 20.75 2.74
N ASN A 96 8.24 20.95 3.81
CA ASN A 96 8.87 19.86 4.55
C ASN A 96 7.89 19.09 5.47
N ASN A 97 6.64 19.47 5.54
CA ASN A 97 5.64 18.86 6.42
C ASN A 97 4.23 18.95 5.84
N GLY A 98 3.37 18.06 6.31
CA GLY A 98 1.95 18.09 6.03
C GLY A 98 1.53 17.25 4.82
N LYS A 99 0.27 17.44 4.42
CA LYS A 99 -0.35 16.69 3.32
C LYS A 99 0.23 17.03 1.94
N ASP A 100 0.79 18.21 1.81
CA ASP A 100 1.28 18.77 0.55
C ASP A 100 2.76 18.45 0.28
N ILE A 101 3.41 17.68 1.19
CA ILE A 101 4.76 17.18 0.92
C ILE A 101 4.76 16.36 -0.37
N ILE A 102 5.74 16.61 -1.23
CA ILE A 102 5.85 15.92 -2.51
C ILE A 102 6.03 14.42 -2.32
N VAL A 103 5.40 13.62 -3.19
CA VAL A 103 5.63 12.18 -3.30
C VAL A 103 6.26 11.93 -4.67
N ILE A 104 7.53 11.55 -4.66
CA ILE A 104 8.34 11.47 -5.87
C ILE A 104 8.17 10.16 -6.66
N GLY A 105 7.65 9.10 -6.04
CA GLY A 105 7.68 7.72 -6.55
C GLY A 105 8.96 7.00 -6.14
N ASP A 106 8.85 5.74 -5.75
CA ASP A 106 9.98 4.93 -5.28
C ASP A 106 11.04 4.71 -6.37
N ASP A 107 10.64 4.56 -7.63
CA ASP A 107 11.54 4.42 -8.79
C ASP A 107 12.44 5.66 -9.00
N ASN A 108 12.06 6.81 -8.47
CA ASN A 108 12.82 8.05 -8.58
C ASN A 108 13.79 8.27 -7.41
N LEU A 109 13.75 7.44 -6.38
CA LEU A 109 14.68 7.52 -5.25
C LEU A 109 16.04 6.91 -5.64
N THR A 110 16.83 7.66 -6.40
CA THR A 110 18.18 7.28 -6.81
C THR A 110 19.21 7.58 -5.72
N PRO A 111 20.40 6.94 -5.74
CA PRO A 111 21.49 7.27 -4.82
C PRO A 111 21.85 8.77 -4.79
N ASP A 112 21.88 9.40 -5.97
CA ASP A 112 22.17 10.84 -6.11
C ASP A 112 21.07 11.70 -5.47
N LEU A 113 19.82 11.26 -5.56
CA LEU A 113 18.70 11.94 -4.93
C LEU A 113 18.71 11.78 -3.40
N VAL A 114 19.08 10.61 -2.90
CA VAL A 114 19.28 10.39 -1.45
C VAL A 114 20.37 11.32 -0.93
N GLU A 115 21.49 11.45 -1.66
CA GLU A 115 22.56 12.37 -1.33
C GLU A 115 22.08 13.83 -1.32
N TYR A 116 21.27 14.21 -2.31
CA TYR A 116 20.67 15.54 -2.40
C TYR A 116 19.77 15.85 -1.21
N ILE A 117 18.84 14.93 -0.86
CA ILE A 117 17.95 15.05 0.30
C ILE A 117 18.76 15.21 1.59
N HIS A 118 19.83 14.43 1.73
CA HIS A 118 20.74 14.51 2.88
C HIS A 118 21.41 15.88 2.99
N LYS A 119 22.03 16.36 1.92
CA LYS A 119 22.77 17.63 1.87
C LYS A 119 21.88 18.86 2.02
N LYS A 120 20.66 18.78 1.49
CA LYS A 120 19.68 19.89 1.57
C LYS A 120 18.87 19.91 2.86
N HIS A 121 19.05 18.93 3.73
CA HIS A 121 18.24 18.75 4.93
C HIS A 121 16.74 18.67 4.62
N ALA A 122 16.40 18.04 3.49
CA ALA A 122 15.03 17.92 3.03
C ALA A 122 14.27 16.76 3.69
N LYS A 123 12.95 16.82 3.54
CA LYS A 123 12.01 15.73 3.88
C LYS A 123 11.10 15.49 2.67
N VAL A 124 10.99 14.25 2.23
CA VAL A 124 10.34 13.88 0.96
C VAL A 124 9.46 12.66 1.15
N GLY A 125 8.27 12.67 0.56
CA GLY A 125 7.45 11.48 0.38
C GLY A 125 8.01 10.62 -0.74
N ILE A 126 8.15 9.31 -0.49
CA ILE A 126 8.67 8.38 -1.50
C ILE A 126 7.51 7.81 -2.30
N GLU A 127 6.53 7.23 -1.62
CA GLU A 127 5.35 6.62 -2.21
C GLU A 127 4.17 6.69 -1.26
N ARG A 128 2.96 6.48 -1.78
CA ARG A 128 1.78 6.23 -0.96
C ARG A 128 1.82 4.79 -0.49
N LEU A 129 1.44 4.58 0.78
CA LEU A 129 1.31 3.24 1.33
C LEU A 129 0.20 2.47 0.61
N ASP A 130 0.37 1.17 0.47
CA ASP A 130 -0.64 0.28 -0.07
C ASP A 130 -1.76 -0.01 0.95
N GLU A 131 -2.80 -0.74 0.51
CA GLU A 131 -3.97 -1.02 1.36
C GLU A 131 -3.61 -1.95 2.54
N ASP A 132 -2.67 -2.87 2.36
CA ASP A 132 -2.23 -3.79 3.41
C ASP A 132 -1.44 -3.05 4.49
N GLU A 133 -0.52 -2.17 4.08
CA GLU A 133 0.21 -1.27 4.98
C GLU A 133 -0.73 -0.33 5.74
N ILE A 134 -1.73 0.23 5.05
CA ILE A 134 -2.71 1.14 5.67
C ILE A 134 -3.59 0.41 6.68
N THR A 135 -4.05 -0.80 6.33
CA THR A 135 -4.95 -1.59 7.17
C THR A 135 -4.26 -2.10 8.44
N ALA A 136 -2.96 -2.41 8.35
CA ALA A 136 -2.18 -2.89 9.48
C ALA A 136 -1.99 -1.83 10.59
N PHE A 137 -2.29 -0.53 10.31
CA PHE A 137 -2.04 0.58 11.23
C PHE A 137 -3.20 1.56 11.24
N ASN A 138 -3.58 2.04 12.43
CA ASN A 138 -4.66 3.01 12.60
C ASN A 138 -4.14 4.42 12.31
N PHE A 139 -4.10 4.81 11.04
CA PHE A 139 -3.74 6.15 10.61
C PHE A 139 -4.90 7.14 10.75
N THR A 140 -4.60 8.37 11.15
CA THR A 140 -5.59 9.46 11.21
C THR A 140 -6.10 9.82 9.81
N TYR A 141 -5.22 9.80 8.81
CA TYR A 141 -5.54 10.13 7.42
C TYR A 141 -5.12 9.02 6.46
N PRO A 142 -5.79 7.86 6.45
CA PRO A 142 -5.33 6.70 5.69
C PRO A 142 -5.16 6.97 4.18
N LYS A 143 -6.02 7.81 3.58
CA LYS A 143 -5.91 8.19 2.17
C LYS A 143 -4.64 8.99 1.83
N ASN A 144 -3.99 9.59 2.83
CA ASN A 144 -2.77 10.37 2.68
C ASN A 144 -1.53 9.64 3.23
N ALA A 145 -1.70 8.39 3.65
CA ALA A 145 -0.62 7.60 4.22
C ALA A 145 0.51 7.41 3.19
N LYS A 146 1.75 7.66 3.62
CA LYS A 146 2.92 7.66 2.74
C LYS A 146 4.19 7.25 3.48
N ALA A 147 5.12 6.66 2.72
CA ALA A 147 6.49 6.46 3.16
C ALA A 147 7.28 7.74 2.99
N ILE A 148 8.07 8.09 3.99
CA ILE A 148 8.84 9.33 4.08
C ILE A 148 10.32 9.01 4.30
N ILE A 149 11.17 9.75 3.61
CA ILE A 149 12.60 9.83 3.90
C ILE A 149 12.97 11.27 4.26
N ASP A 150 13.76 11.45 5.30
CA ASP A 150 14.32 12.73 5.68
C ASP A 150 15.83 12.67 5.91
N TYR A 151 16.47 13.83 5.91
CA TYR A 151 17.93 13.92 6.11
C TYR A 151 18.38 13.33 7.45
N GLN A 152 17.55 13.38 8.50
CA GLN A 152 17.92 12.87 9.84
C GLN A 152 18.03 11.35 9.82
N GLY A 153 17.11 10.67 9.17
CA GLY A 153 17.18 9.21 9.01
C GLY A 153 18.39 8.79 8.17
N ILE A 154 18.64 9.50 7.05
CA ILE A 154 19.81 9.26 6.20
C ILE A 154 21.11 9.48 7.00
N GLN A 155 21.23 10.63 7.67
CA GLN A 155 22.40 10.96 8.48
C GLN A 155 22.63 9.94 9.58
N HIS A 156 21.58 9.52 10.28
CA HIS A 156 21.67 8.52 11.34
C HIS A 156 22.18 7.17 10.79
N ALA A 157 21.61 6.69 9.69
CA ALA A 157 22.05 5.45 9.07
C ALA A 157 23.52 5.49 8.65
N LEU A 158 23.95 6.58 8.00
CA LEU A 158 25.35 6.73 7.57
C LEU A 158 26.33 6.93 8.73
N ASN A 159 25.96 7.69 9.77
CA ASN A 159 26.81 7.89 10.95
C ASN A 159 26.99 6.62 11.76
N LYS A 160 25.98 5.77 11.84
CA LYS A 160 26.00 4.52 12.61
C LYS A 160 26.54 3.33 11.81
N HIS A 161 26.25 3.29 10.50
CA HIS A 161 26.45 2.11 9.69
C HIS A 161 27.14 2.41 8.32
N GLY A 162 27.49 3.65 8.05
CA GLY A 162 28.26 4.02 6.86
C GLY A 162 29.75 3.69 6.98
N ILE A 163 30.49 3.83 5.89
CA ILE A 163 31.89 3.41 5.76
C ILE A 163 32.81 4.00 6.85
N ASN A 164 32.49 5.20 7.35
CA ASN A 164 33.26 5.89 8.37
C ASN A 164 32.80 5.62 9.81
N SER A 165 31.75 4.82 9.98
CA SER A 165 31.16 4.54 11.30
C SER A 165 32.05 3.62 12.15
N PRO A 166 31.95 3.70 13.49
CA PRO A 166 32.61 2.76 14.39
C PRO A 166 32.21 1.31 14.15
N SER A 167 30.93 1.04 13.83
CA SER A 167 30.44 -0.31 13.55
C SER A 167 31.15 -0.96 12.36
N VAL A 168 31.42 -0.18 11.31
CA VAL A 168 32.16 -0.67 10.13
C VAL A 168 33.65 -0.81 10.45
N LYS A 169 34.26 0.19 11.08
CA LYS A 169 35.71 0.24 11.34
C LYS A 169 36.16 -0.83 12.36
N PHE A 170 35.40 -1.02 13.43
CA PHE A 170 35.81 -1.87 14.54
C PHE A 170 35.08 -3.22 14.58
N SER A 171 33.80 -3.28 14.21
CA SER A 171 33.00 -4.52 14.25
C SER A 171 32.94 -5.22 12.91
N LYS A 172 33.61 -4.71 11.87
CA LYS A 172 33.63 -5.27 10.52
C LYS A 172 32.23 -5.47 9.91
N GLN A 173 31.26 -4.63 10.33
CA GLN A 173 29.94 -4.57 9.75
C GLN A 173 30.04 -4.11 8.29
N PRO A 174 29.32 -4.71 7.33
CA PRO A 174 29.26 -4.20 5.96
C PRO A 174 28.69 -2.77 5.94
N PRO A 175 29.29 -1.81 5.21
CA PRO A 175 28.84 -0.44 5.23
C PRO A 175 27.52 -0.26 4.48
N ILE A 176 26.71 0.69 4.96
CA ILE A 176 25.54 1.23 4.24
C ILE A 176 25.99 2.41 3.37
N THR A 177 25.41 2.49 2.19
CA THR A 177 25.67 3.53 1.20
C THR A 177 24.36 4.24 0.79
N TYR A 178 24.44 5.35 0.08
CA TYR A 178 23.27 6.00 -0.55
C TYR A 178 22.52 5.05 -1.48
N LYS A 179 23.21 4.11 -2.14
CA LYS A 179 22.59 3.08 -2.98
C LYS A 179 21.71 2.14 -2.18
N ASP A 180 22.15 1.74 -1.00
CA ASP A 180 21.35 0.87 -0.13
C ASP A 180 20.11 1.62 0.36
N ILE A 181 20.27 2.87 0.79
CA ILE A 181 19.17 3.72 1.24
C ILE A 181 18.18 3.98 0.10
N ALA A 182 18.64 4.19 -1.13
CA ALA A 182 17.76 4.36 -2.29
C ALA A 182 16.84 3.16 -2.52
N ASN A 183 17.27 1.96 -2.16
CA ASN A 183 16.53 0.71 -2.35
C ASN A 183 15.77 0.24 -1.09
N TYR A 184 15.69 1.05 -0.03
CA TYR A 184 15.15 0.56 1.24
C TYR A 184 13.67 0.14 1.15
N ARG A 185 12.84 0.82 0.34
CA ARG A 185 11.42 0.46 0.19
C ARG A 185 11.24 -0.88 -0.51
N ASP A 186 12.09 -1.19 -1.49
CA ASP A 186 12.10 -2.53 -2.11
C ASP A 186 12.48 -3.60 -1.10
N ILE A 187 13.45 -3.34 -0.24
CA ILE A 187 13.84 -4.24 0.86
C ILE A 187 12.67 -4.46 1.82
N VAL A 188 11.96 -3.41 2.21
CA VAL A 188 10.80 -3.50 3.13
C VAL A 188 9.65 -4.27 2.50
N LYS A 189 9.29 -3.97 1.26
CA LYS A 189 8.19 -4.65 0.54
C LYS A 189 8.47 -6.13 0.30
N ASN A 190 9.72 -6.50 0.16
CA ASN A 190 10.17 -7.88 -0.06
C ASN A 190 10.83 -8.48 1.19
N ALA A 191 10.56 -7.95 2.38
CA ALA A 191 11.11 -8.46 3.63
C ALA A 191 10.73 -9.93 3.85
N ASP A 192 11.68 -10.72 4.37
CA ASP A 192 11.41 -12.10 4.76
C ASP A 192 10.65 -12.16 6.09
N GLU A 193 10.83 -11.13 6.92
CA GLU A 193 10.10 -10.97 8.18
C GLU A 193 10.01 -9.49 8.57
N THR A 194 8.86 -9.13 9.15
CA THR A 194 8.60 -7.78 9.63
C THR A 194 8.06 -7.84 11.06
N ILE A 195 8.72 -7.15 11.98
CA ILE A 195 8.34 -7.05 13.38
C ILE A 195 7.81 -5.64 13.64
N LYS A 196 6.59 -5.56 14.19
CA LYS A 196 6.02 -4.31 14.67
C LYS A 196 6.28 -4.18 16.17
N ARG A 197 6.93 -3.12 16.56
CA ARG A 197 7.24 -2.84 17.97
C ARG A 197 6.97 -1.40 18.30
N ASP A 198 6.05 -1.13 19.21
CA ASP A 198 5.61 0.23 19.58
C ASP A 198 5.20 1.05 18.33
N ASN A 199 5.96 2.12 18.06
CA ASN A 199 5.80 2.96 16.89
C ASN A 199 6.88 2.70 15.83
N ARG A 200 7.42 1.48 15.75
CA ARG A 200 8.45 1.09 14.79
C ARG A 200 8.04 -0.15 14.03
N ILE A 201 8.49 -0.20 12.79
CA ILE A 201 8.46 -1.38 11.93
C ILE A 201 9.91 -1.75 11.68
N ILE A 202 10.27 -3.00 11.93
CA ILE A 202 11.61 -3.53 11.73
C ILE A 202 11.49 -4.64 10.69
N SER A 203 12.07 -4.41 9.53
CA SER A 203 12.01 -5.35 8.40
C SER A 203 13.36 -6.02 8.19
N TYR A 204 13.35 -7.34 8.06
CA TYR A 204 14.52 -8.17 7.84
C TYR A 204 14.50 -8.76 6.44
N LYS A 205 15.62 -8.66 5.70
CA LYS A 205 15.77 -9.23 4.36
C LYS A 205 17.09 -10.00 4.25
N GLN A 206 17.00 -11.30 3.98
CA GLN A 206 18.16 -12.18 3.80
C GLN A 206 18.72 -12.06 2.38
N VAL A 207 19.79 -11.30 2.22
CA VAL A 207 20.51 -11.16 0.95
C VAL A 207 22.01 -10.96 1.24
N ASN A 208 22.85 -11.93 0.89
CA ASN A 208 24.31 -11.87 1.12
C ASN A 208 24.68 -11.43 2.55
N GLY A 209 24.20 -12.17 3.54
CA GLY A 209 24.01 -11.71 4.89
C GLY A 209 22.58 -11.22 5.01
N HIS A 210 22.30 -10.16 5.75
CA HIS A 210 20.95 -9.61 5.82
C HIS A 210 20.95 -8.09 5.95
N PHE A 211 19.84 -7.51 5.51
CA PHE A 211 19.49 -6.11 5.77
C PHE A 211 18.49 -6.04 6.92
N VAL A 212 18.63 -4.98 7.71
CA VAL A 212 17.63 -4.55 8.67
C VAL A 212 17.24 -3.11 8.34
N VAL A 213 15.94 -2.86 8.18
CA VAL A 213 15.39 -1.52 7.94
C VAL A 213 14.45 -1.18 9.07
N VAL A 214 14.58 0.02 9.63
CA VAL A 214 13.70 0.51 10.68
C VAL A 214 12.96 1.75 10.19
N GLU A 215 11.63 1.66 10.18
CA GLU A 215 10.73 2.77 9.92
C GLU A 215 9.98 3.14 11.21
N GLN A 216 9.73 4.42 11.41
CA GLN A 216 8.90 4.93 12.50
C GLN A 216 7.50 5.22 12.00
N ILE A 217 6.50 4.73 12.74
CA ILE A 217 5.09 5.00 12.47
C ILE A 217 4.71 6.33 13.13
N ASN A 218 4.24 7.28 12.33
CA ASN A 218 3.60 8.50 12.80
C ASN A 218 2.11 8.47 12.42
N ARG A 219 1.26 7.99 13.33
CA ARG A 219 -0.18 7.84 13.08
C ARG A 219 -0.87 9.16 12.81
N ASN A 220 -0.50 10.22 13.52
CA ASN A 220 -1.13 11.54 13.40
C ASN A 220 -0.88 12.20 12.05
N LYS A 221 0.30 11.96 11.45
CA LYS A 221 0.68 12.46 10.13
C LYS A 221 0.45 11.43 9.02
N SER A 222 0.09 10.19 9.38
CA SER A 222 -0.07 9.07 8.46
C SER A 222 1.21 8.81 7.65
N GLU A 223 2.33 8.65 8.34
CA GLU A 223 3.65 8.51 7.76
C GLU A 223 4.38 7.27 8.31
N PHE A 224 5.06 6.53 7.42
CA PHE A 224 6.18 5.66 7.75
C PHE A 224 7.47 6.42 7.46
N ILE A 225 8.25 6.72 8.48
CA ILE A 225 9.45 7.54 8.34
C ILE A 225 10.68 6.64 8.43
N PHE A 226 11.51 6.63 7.39
CA PHE A 226 12.81 5.97 7.42
C PHE A 226 13.66 6.48 8.58
N LYS A 227 14.14 5.58 9.45
CA LYS A 227 14.97 5.94 10.60
C LYS A 227 16.41 5.48 10.49
N THR A 228 16.61 4.25 10.06
CA THR A 228 17.93 3.67 9.86
C THR A 228 17.85 2.38 9.06
N MET A 229 18.96 1.97 8.54
CA MET A 229 19.17 0.62 8.02
C MET A 229 20.61 0.20 8.24
N PHE A 230 20.83 -1.09 8.29
CA PHE A 230 22.16 -1.66 8.38
C PHE A 230 22.24 -3.04 7.71
N LYS A 231 23.47 -3.47 7.44
CA LYS A 231 23.79 -4.80 6.92
C LYS A 231 24.53 -5.60 7.97
N GLU A 232 24.26 -6.89 8.04
CA GLU A 232 25.05 -7.82 8.85
C GLU A 232 25.36 -9.09 8.08
N LYS A 233 26.38 -9.82 8.54
CA LYS A 233 26.75 -11.12 8.01
C LYS A 233 25.88 -12.20 8.64
N GLY A 234 25.67 -13.29 7.89
CA GLY A 234 24.94 -14.44 8.39
C GLY A 234 23.42 -14.33 8.30
N ASP A 235 22.74 -15.27 8.94
CA ASP A 235 21.29 -15.37 8.96
C ASP A 235 20.72 -14.41 10.03
N TYR A 236 19.73 -13.58 9.64
CA TYR A 236 19.10 -12.62 10.56
C TYR A 236 18.47 -13.30 11.78
N LYS A 237 17.93 -14.51 11.64
CA LYS A 237 17.33 -15.29 12.76
C LYS A 237 18.32 -15.59 13.88
N ASN A 238 19.62 -15.60 13.56
CA ASN A 238 20.68 -15.80 14.52
C ASN A 238 21.22 -14.49 15.10
N ALA A 239 20.85 -13.34 14.53
CA ALA A 239 21.32 -12.03 14.98
C ALA A 239 20.80 -11.67 16.38
N PRO A 240 21.62 -11.05 17.23
CA PRO A 240 21.21 -10.66 18.59
C PRO A 240 20.05 -9.66 18.62
N ASP A 241 20.01 -8.72 17.69
CA ASP A 241 18.95 -7.72 17.57
C ASP A 241 17.61 -8.37 17.20
N TYR A 242 17.60 -9.33 16.28
CA TYR A 242 16.40 -10.09 15.93
C TYR A 242 15.87 -10.86 17.15
N LYS A 243 16.72 -11.62 17.83
CA LYS A 243 16.34 -12.38 19.03
C LYS A 243 15.80 -11.49 20.15
N LYS A 244 16.36 -10.27 20.28
CA LYS A 244 15.86 -9.27 21.23
C LYS A 244 14.50 -8.75 20.82
N ASN A 245 14.29 -8.41 19.55
CA ASN A 245 13.04 -7.85 19.04
C ASN A 245 11.87 -8.84 19.12
N ILE A 246 12.13 -10.16 18.93
CA ILE A 246 11.09 -11.19 19.12
C ILE A 246 10.72 -11.35 20.58
N LYS A 247 11.71 -11.48 21.49
CA LYS A 247 11.45 -11.74 22.92
C LYS A 247 10.69 -10.61 23.62
N GLU A 248 10.76 -9.40 23.12
CA GLU A 248 10.06 -8.25 23.68
C GLU A 248 8.69 -8.01 23.02
N ASN A 249 8.30 -8.87 22.07
CA ASN A 249 7.00 -8.85 21.37
C ASN A 249 6.02 -9.93 21.92
N ASP A 250 6.55 -10.89 22.69
CA ASP A 250 5.78 -11.90 23.44
C ASP A 250 5.40 -11.34 24.83
#